data_bf4058e8fc6d1e5a4c74c9340cc5f5db
#
_entry.id   bf4058e8fc6d1e5a4c74c9340cc5f5db
#
_cell.length_a   1.000
_cell.length_b   1.000
_cell.length_c   1.000
_cell.angle_alpha   90.00
_cell.angle_beta   90.00
_cell.angle_gamma   90.00
#
_symmetry.space_group_name_H-M   'P 1'
#
loop_
_entity.id
_entity.type
_entity.pdbx_description
1 polymer ?
#
loop_
_entity_poly.entity_id
_entity_poly.type
_entity_poly.pdbx_seq_one_letter_code
_entity_poly.pdbx_strand_id
1 'polypeptide(L)'
;MSHFAPVALPHANRLINHGPTVLITSVFGAKRNVMAAAWSMPVEFSPPRVAVVIDKSTFSRELMTAHGGFGLCVPATAAMDLTYAVGSCSGRERDKFAHYNIQAAPGPALGVPIIEANCLAWMECRLIREPHTEDAYDTCFAEVVSAAADSRVFANGHWTLNDGNATLRSIHHLGGGLFAPAGEAVQARPLPPTRPG
;
A
#
# COMPACT_ATOMS: atom_id res chain seq x y z
N MET A 1 -20.19 -4.88 -8.60
CA MET A 1 -19.07 -5.51 -9.33
C MET A 1 -17.79 -4.80 -8.89
N SER A 2 -16.69 -5.52 -8.73
CA SER A 2 -15.38 -4.89 -8.44
C SER A 2 -14.92 -4.10 -9.67
N HIS A 3 -14.29 -2.93 -9.43
CA HIS A 3 -13.64 -2.13 -10.46
C HIS A 3 -12.14 -2.45 -10.60
N PHE A 4 -11.64 -3.39 -9.80
CA PHE A 4 -10.23 -3.75 -9.80
C PHE A 4 -9.87 -4.59 -11.03
N ALA A 5 -8.78 -4.20 -11.69
CA ALA A 5 -8.16 -4.91 -12.81
C ALA A 5 -6.70 -5.26 -12.46
N PRO A 6 -6.20 -6.42 -12.91
CA PRO A 6 -4.81 -6.81 -12.71
C PRO A 6 -3.84 -5.75 -13.25
N VAL A 7 -2.77 -5.48 -12.50
CA VAL A 7 -1.68 -4.60 -12.92
C VAL A 7 -0.48 -5.45 -13.31
N ALA A 8 0.06 -5.22 -14.51
CA ALA A 8 1.28 -5.88 -14.96
C ALA A 8 2.43 -5.55 -13.97
N LEU A 9 3.16 -6.58 -13.53
CA LEU A 9 4.18 -6.45 -12.49
C LEU A 9 5.23 -5.35 -12.76
N PRO A 10 5.71 -5.12 -14.01
CA PRO A 10 6.60 -3.99 -14.30
C PRO A 10 6.02 -2.60 -14.02
N HIS A 11 4.70 -2.49 -13.82
CA HIS A 11 4.02 -1.25 -13.47
C HIS A 11 3.63 -1.17 -11.99
N ALA A 12 3.83 -2.23 -11.19
CA ALA A 12 3.40 -2.28 -9.79
C ALA A 12 4.06 -1.21 -8.91
N ASN A 13 5.32 -0.84 -9.21
CA ASN A 13 6.03 0.23 -8.52
C ASN A 13 5.27 1.57 -8.57
N ARG A 14 4.53 1.84 -9.66
CA ARG A 14 3.77 3.09 -9.85
C ARG A 14 2.59 3.23 -8.90
N LEU A 15 2.12 2.12 -8.32
CA LEU A 15 1.01 2.14 -7.38
C LEU A 15 1.36 2.90 -6.08
N ILE A 16 2.63 2.93 -5.69
CA ILE A 16 3.09 3.64 -4.48
C ILE A 16 4.22 4.65 -4.74
N ASN A 17 4.64 4.87 -5.98
CA ASN A 17 5.75 5.77 -6.31
C ASN A 17 5.54 7.23 -5.86
N HIS A 18 4.31 7.65 -5.66
CA HIS A 18 3.95 8.98 -5.18
C HIS A 18 3.88 9.09 -3.64
N GLY A 19 4.30 8.04 -2.90
CA GLY A 19 4.43 8.03 -1.44
C GLY A 19 3.11 8.09 -0.66
N PRO A 20 2.06 7.33 -1.03
CA PRO A 20 0.81 7.34 -0.28
C PRO A 20 0.99 6.70 1.09
N THR A 21 0.14 7.07 2.05
CA THR A 21 -0.11 6.23 3.23
C THR A 21 -0.76 4.94 2.76
N VAL A 22 -0.31 3.80 3.28
CA VAL A 22 -0.79 2.49 2.88
C VAL A 22 -1.38 1.71 4.07
N LEU A 23 -2.23 0.74 3.78
CA LEU A 23 -2.68 -0.26 4.74
C LEU A 23 -1.85 -1.53 4.52
N ILE A 24 -1.13 -1.96 5.56
CA ILE A 24 -0.42 -3.24 5.58
C ILE A 24 -1.32 -4.27 6.21
N THR A 25 -1.68 -5.29 5.45
CA THR A 25 -2.45 -6.44 5.92
C THR A 25 -1.55 -7.65 6.15
N SER A 26 -1.83 -8.41 7.15
CA SER A 26 -1.03 -9.58 7.54
C SER A 26 -1.91 -10.70 8.05
N VAL A 27 -1.45 -11.93 7.91
CA VAL A 27 -2.15 -13.15 8.35
C VAL A 27 -1.14 -14.22 8.73
N PHE A 28 -1.46 -15.02 9.75
CA PHE A 28 -0.79 -16.28 10.04
C PHE A 28 -1.72 -17.20 10.85
N GLY A 29 -1.95 -18.39 10.34
CA GLY A 29 -2.99 -19.27 10.89
C GLY A 29 -4.37 -18.61 10.87
N ALA A 30 -5.06 -18.62 11.99
CA ALA A 30 -6.38 -17.98 12.13
C ALA A 30 -6.30 -16.48 12.48
N LYS A 31 -5.10 -15.93 12.70
CA LYS A 31 -4.89 -14.52 13.09
C LYS A 31 -4.65 -13.66 11.88
N ARG A 32 -5.30 -12.49 11.84
CA ARG A 32 -5.10 -11.47 10.81
C ARG A 32 -5.02 -10.09 11.44
N ASN A 33 -4.34 -9.18 10.77
CA ASN A 33 -4.27 -7.80 11.21
C ASN A 33 -4.19 -6.83 10.04
N VAL A 34 -4.48 -5.57 10.30
CA VAL A 34 -4.27 -4.44 9.42
C VAL A 34 -3.71 -3.28 10.21
N MET A 35 -2.75 -2.55 9.63
CA MET A 35 -2.19 -1.32 10.19
C MET A 35 -1.96 -0.29 9.08
N ALA A 36 -1.90 0.98 9.44
CA ALA A 36 -1.46 2.04 8.55
C ALA A 36 0.06 2.18 8.59
N ALA A 37 0.67 2.46 7.44
CA ALA A 37 2.08 2.78 7.31
C ALA A 37 2.25 3.94 6.33
N ALA A 38 3.05 4.96 6.72
CA ALA A 38 3.39 6.10 5.87
C ALA A 38 4.78 5.94 5.23
N TRP A 39 5.61 5.03 5.74
CA TRP A 39 6.98 4.84 5.28
C TRP A 39 7.08 3.60 4.41
N SER A 40 6.75 3.78 3.14
CA SER A 40 6.86 2.74 2.10
C SER A 40 7.29 3.37 0.78
N MET A 41 8.07 2.61 0.00
CA MET A 41 8.53 3.07 -1.31
C MET A 41 8.83 1.89 -2.24
N PRO A 42 8.78 2.08 -3.58
CA PRO A 42 9.35 1.13 -4.53
C PRO A 42 10.88 1.23 -4.50
N VAL A 43 11.58 0.11 -4.70
CA VAL A 43 13.05 0.05 -4.71
C VAL A 43 13.62 -0.62 -5.95
N GLU A 44 12.79 -1.34 -6.72
CA GLU A 44 13.22 -2.01 -7.95
C GLU A 44 12.05 -2.16 -8.94
N PHE A 45 12.37 -2.20 -10.24
CA PHE A 45 11.39 -2.33 -11.32
C PHE A 45 11.19 -3.77 -11.78
N SER A 46 12.27 -4.56 -11.84
CA SER A 46 12.22 -5.91 -12.39
C SER A 46 13.26 -6.83 -11.71
N PRO A 47 12.82 -7.77 -10.85
CA PRO A 47 11.43 -7.91 -10.37
C PRO A 47 11.00 -6.70 -9.53
N PRO A 48 9.71 -6.33 -9.50
CA PRO A 48 9.26 -5.19 -8.71
C PRO A 48 9.42 -5.47 -7.22
N ARG A 49 10.11 -4.57 -6.53
CA ARG A 49 10.36 -4.67 -5.09
C ARG A 49 9.95 -3.40 -4.37
N VAL A 50 9.58 -3.56 -3.11
CA VAL A 50 9.18 -2.49 -2.21
C VAL A 50 9.94 -2.57 -0.90
N ALA A 51 10.13 -1.43 -0.25
CA ALA A 51 10.56 -1.34 1.13
C ALA A 51 9.42 -0.76 1.97
N VAL A 52 9.24 -1.28 3.18
CA VAL A 52 8.30 -0.76 4.18
C VAL A 52 8.96 -0.77 5.56
N VAL A 53 8.76 0.29 6.34
CA VAL A 53 9.24 0.34 7.72
C VAL A 53 8.09 -0.07 8.64
N ILE A 54 8.28 -1.16 9.37
CA ILE A 54 7.29 -1.72 10.28
C ILE A 54 8.02 -2.15 11.55
N ASP A 55 7.78 -1.42 12.62
CA ASP A 55 8.38 -1.68 13.94
C ASP A 55 8.22 -3.15 14.34
N LYS A 56 9.33 -3.76 14.75
CA LYS A 56 9.43 -5.19 15.11
C LYS A 56 8.53 -5.60 16.27
N SER A 57 8.11 -4.66 17.13
CA SER A 57 7.18 -4.92 18.22
C SER A 57 5.73 -5.05 17.78
N THR A 58 5.38 -4.64 16.54
CA THR A 58 3.99 -4.63 16.07
C THR A 58 3.46 -6.04 15.80
N PHE A 59 2.16 -6.20 16.01
CA PHE A 59 1.49 -7.47 15.69
C PHE A 59 1.53 -7.80 14.19
N SER A 60 1.45 -6.78 13.31
CA SER A 60 1.61 -6.97 11.87
C SER A 60 2.96 -7.57 11.52
N ARG A 61 4.06 -7.07 12.15
CA ARG A 61 5.42 -7.58 11.91
C ARG A 61 5.54 -9.06 12.29
N GLU A 62 4.96 -9.47 13.43
CA GLU A 62 4.93 -10.87 13.86
C GLU A 62 4.24 -11.74 12.80
N LEU A 63 3.01 -11.37 12.38
CA LEU A 63 2.24 -12.15 11.43
C LEU A 63 2.89 -12.22 10.05
N MET A 64 3.36 -11.09 9.51
CA MET A 64 3.97 -11.05 8.17
C MET A 64 5.29 -11.83 8.12
N THR A 65 6.07 -11.81 9.20
CA THR A 65 7.32 -12.59 9.28
C THR A 65 7.03 -14.09 9.35
N ALA A 66 6.03 -14.50 10.13
CA ALA A 66 5.62 -15.89 10.26
C ALA A 66 4.98 -16.43 8.95
N HIS A 67 4.24 -15.60 8.23
CA HIS A 67 3.61 -15.94 6.95
C HIS A 67 4.60 -15.94 5.78
N GLY A 68 5.62 -15.08 5.81
CA GLY A 68 6.55 -14.84 4.71
C GLY A 68 6.05 -13.82 3.69
N GLY A 69 5.05 -13.00 4.04
CA GLY A 69 4.49 -11.99 3.14
C GLY A 69 3.40 -11.14 3.79
N PHE A 70 2.97 -10.12 3.05
CA PHE A 70 1.94 -9.17 3.49
C PHE A 70 1.17 -8.60 2.29
N GLY A 71 -0.03 -8.08 2.54
CA GLY A 71 -0.76 -7.25 1.61
C GLY A 71 -0.45 -5.78 1.83
N LEU A 72 -0.36 -5.01 0.74
CA LEU A 72 -0.22 -3.57 0.76
C LEU A 72 -1.37 -2.98 -0.03
N CYS A 73 -2.28 -2.25 0.62
CA CYS A 73 -3.43 -1.61 -0.03
C CYS A 73 -3.27 -0.09 0.02
N VAL A 74 -3.64 0.61 -1.04
CA VAL A 74 -3.58 2.08 -1.16
C VAL A 74 -4.97 2.64 -0.87
N PRO A 75 -5.22 3.22 0.32
CA PRO A 75 -6.53 3.75 0.67
C PRO A 75 -6.86 5.03 -0.10
N ALA A 76 -8.14 5.17 -0.45
CA ALA A 76 -8.72 6.42 -0.94
C ALA A 76 -9.10 7.36 0.21
N THR A 77 -9.48 8.60 -0.11
CA THR A 77 -9.99 9.57 0.86
C THR A 77 -11.17 9.06 1.68
N ALA A 78 -12.03 8.23 1.10
CA ALA A 78 -13.15 7.60 1.81
C ALA A 78 -12.71 6.61 2.91
N ALA A 79 -11.46 6.13 2.87
CA ALA A 79 -10.88 5.26 3.91
C ALA A 79 -10.02 6.02 4.92
N MET A 80 -10.00 7.36 4.92
CA MET A 80 -9.12 8.17 5.76
C MET A 80 -9.31 7.88 7.24
N ASP A 81 -10.55 7.93 7.73
CA ASP A 81 -10.88 7.68 9.14
C ASP A 81 -10.53 6.25 9.55
N LEU A 82 -10.81 5.27 8.67
CA LEU A 82 -10.42 3.88 8.88
C LEU A 82 -8.90 3.74 8.95
N THR A 83 -8.17 4.40 8.04
CA THR A 83 -6.71 4.38 8.01
C THR A 83 -6.12 4.90 9.32
N TYR A 84 -6.64 6.00 9.85
CA TYR A 84 -6.24 6.54 11.14
C TYR A 84 -6.58 5.59 12.28
N ALA A 85 -7.80 5.06 12.32
CA ALA A 85 -8.27 4.16 13.36
C ALA A 85 -7.44 2.87 13.46
N VAL A 86 -7.14 2.21 12.32
CA VAL A 86 -6.33 0.97 12.34
C VAL A 86 -4.86 1.23 12.64
N GLY A 87 -4.36 2.44 12.40
CA GLY A 87 -3.02 2.88 12.81
C GLY A 87 -2.89 3.22 14.29
N SER A 88 -4.01 3.53 14.97
CA SER A 88 -4.03 4.05 16.34
C SER A 88 -4.32 2.98 17.42
N CYS A 89 -4.50 1.71 17.05
CA CYS A 89 -4.77 0.64 18.01
C CYS A 89 -4.01 -0.64 17.67
N SER A 90 -3.82 -1.51 18.68
CA SER A 90 -3.13 -2.79 18.51
C SER A 90 -4.09 -3.91 18.08
N GLY A 91 -3.67 -4.69 17.07
CA GLY A 91 -4.36 -5.93 16.69
C GLY A 91 -4.22 -7.08 17.69
N ARG A 92 -3.34 -6.93 18.71
CA ARG A 92 -3.25 -7.86 19.83
C ARG A 92 -4.44 -7.73 20.79
N GLU A 93 -5.03 -6.52 20.85
CA GLU A 93 -6.12 -6.20 21.77
C GLU A 93 -7.49 -6.45 21.15
N ARG A 94 -7.61 -6.39 19.82
CA ARG A 94 -8.88 -6.58 19.11
C ARG A 94 -8.69 -7.04 17.67
N ASP A 95 -9.62 -7.84 17.17
CA ASP A 95 -9.73 -8.09 15.72
C ASP A 95 -10.25 -6.82 15.04
N LYS A 96 -9.36 -6.09 14.38
CA LYS A 96 -9.68 -4.85 13.68
C LYS A 96 -10.63 -5.08 12.50
N PHE A 97 -10.55 -6.23 11.82
CA PHE A 97 -11.47 -6.55 10.73
C PHE A 97 -12.91 -6.66 11.22
N ALA A 98 -13.12 -7.39 12.32
CA ALA A 98 -14.43 -7.49 12.93
C ALA A 98 -14.89 -6.17 13.54
N HIS A 99 -14.01 -5.47 14.28
CA HIS A 99 -14.35 -4.25 15.01
C HIS A 99 -14.76 -3.09 14.08
N TYR A 100 -14.06 -2.93 12.95
CA TYR A 100 -14.33 -1.87 11.97
C TYR A 100 -15.12 -2.35 10.75
N ASN A 101 -15.66 -3.58 10.79
CA ASN A 101 -16.39 -4.21 9.68
C ASN A 101 -15.61 -4.16 8.34
N ILE A 102 -14.30 -4.45 8.39
CA ILE A 102 -13.45 -4.41 7.21
C ILE A 102 -13.67 -5.66 6.37
N GLN A 103 -14.16 -5.50 5.16
CA GLN A 103 -14.29 -6.57 4.19
C GLN A 103 -12.95 -6.81 3.50
N ALA A 104 -12.49 -8.04 3.50
CA ALA A 104 -11.26 -8.44 2.83
C ALA A 104 -11.40 -9.85 2.24
N ALA A 105 -10.80 -10.06 1.09
CA ALA A 105 -10.69 -11.37 0.46
C ALA A 105 -9.23 -11.85 0.50
N PRO A 106 -8.96 -13.18 0.46
CA PRO A 106 -7.60 -13.66 0.30
C PRO A 106 -7.04 -13.26 -1.06
N GLY A 107 -5.81 -12.75 -1.08
CA GLY A 107 -5.10 -12.44 -2.31
C GLY A 107 -4.80 -13.69 -3.14
N PRO A 108 -4.69 -13.58 -4.47
CA PRO A 108 -4.57 -14.72 -5.37
C PRO A 108 -3.20 -15.43 -5.31
N ALA A 109 -2.13 -14.78 -4.85
CA ALA A 109 -0.77 -15.33 -4.88
C ALA A 109 -0.27 -15.82 -3.51
N LEU A 110 -0.54 -15.06 -2.45
CA LEU A 110 -0.06 -15.36 -1.09
C LEU A 110 -1.20 -15.64 -0.10
N GLY A 111 -2.45 -15.36 -0.47
CA GLY A 111 -3.59 -15.54 0.42
C GLY A 111 -3.67 -14.51 1.56
N VAL A 112 -2.87 -13.46 1.52
CA VAL A 112 -2.94 -12.36 2.50
C VAL A 112 -4.25 -11.58 2.34
N PRO A 113 -4.81 -10.98 3.41
CA PRO A 113 -6.06 -10.24 3.29
C PRO A 113 -5.90 -9.03 2.34
N ILE A 114 -6.73 -8.92 1.32
CA ILE A 114 -6.79 -7.78 0.39
C ILE A 114 -8.06 -6.98 0.66
N ILE A 115 -7.90 -5.66 0.81
CA ILE A 115 -8.98 -4.71 1.03
C ILE A 115 -9.18 -3.91 -0.25
N GLU A 116 -10.31 -4.14 -0.95
CA GLU A 116 -10.69 -3.35 -2.13
C GLU A 116 -11.62 -2.19 -1.78
N ALA A 117 -12.46 -2.36 -0.76
CA ALA A 117 -13.42 -1.34 -0.35
C ALA A 117 -12.71 -0.05 0.06
N ASN A 118 -13.02 1.05 -0.64
CA ASN A 118 -12.40 2.36 -0.43
C ASN A 118 -10.87 2.38 -0.58
N CYS A 119 -10.30 1.43 -1.33
CA CYS A 119 -8.91 1.44 -1.76
C CYS A 119 -8.81 1.65 -3.27
N LEU A 120 -7.65 2.13 -3.73
CA LEU A 120 -7.36 2.43 -5.13
C LEU A 120 -6.52 1.35 -5.79
N ALA A 121 -5.72 0.65 -4.99
CA ALA A 121 -4.84 -0.41 -5.46
C ALA A 121 -4.48 -1.35 -4.32
N TRP A 122 -4.00 -2.53 -4.68
CA TRP A 122 -3.38 -3.45 -3.74
C TRP A 122 -2.23 -4.23 -4.39
N MET A 123 -1.32 -4.71 -3.56
CA MET A 123 -0.22 -5.59 -3.92
C MET A 123 -0.10 -6.72 -2.91
N GLU A 124 0.28 -7.92 -3.36
CA GLU A 124 0.79 -8.98 -2.51
C GLU A 124 2.31 -8.97 -2.57
N CYS A 125 2.93 -8.91 -1.41
CA CYS A 125 4.35 -8.69 -1.23
C CYS A 125 4.97 -9.88 -0.49
N ARG A 126 5.85 -10.66 -1.16
CA ARG A 126 6.62 -11.75 -0.56
C ARG A 126 7.87 -11.18 0.10
N LEU A 127 8.05 -11.44 1.40
CA LEU A 127 9.22 -10.94 2.14
C LEU A 127 10.53 -11.45 1.54
N ILE A 128 11.48 -10.53 1.42
CA ILE A 128 12.89 -10.80 1.19
C ILE A 128 13.59 -10.57 2.53
N ARG A 129 14.23 -11.60 3.06
CA ARG A 129 14.85 -11.54 4.37
C ARG A 129 16.20 -10.81 4.29
N GLU A 130 16.26 -9.67 4.95
CA GLU A 130 17.42 -8.81 5.09
C GLU A 130 17.64 -8.49 6.58
N PRO A 131 18.22 -9.45 7.36
CA PRO A 131 18.24 -9.36 8.82
C PRO A 131 18.83 -8.05 9.35
N HIS A 132 19.87 -7.50 8.71
CA HIS A 132 20.50 -6.27 9.15
C HIS A 132 19.53 -5.07 9.08
N THR A 133 18.82 -4.90 7.97
CA THR A 133 17.86 -3.78 7.82
C THR A 133 16.62 -3.99 8.65
N GLU A 134 16.22 -5.25 8.80
CA GLU A 134 15.09 -5.64 9.64
C GLU A 134 15.36 -5.37 11.13
N ASP A 135 16.58 -5.65 11.60
CA ASP A 135 16.95 -5.51 13.01
C ASP A 135 17.36 -4.09 13.40
N ALA A 136 18.14 -3.42 12.53
CA ALA A 136 18.68 -2.10 12.83
C ALA A 136 17.70 -0.95 12.50
N TYR A 137 16.83 -1.13 11.49
CA TYR A 137 16.01 -0.05 10.93
C TYR A 137 14.52 -0.40 10.79
N ASP A 138 14.07 -1.56 11.28
CA ASP A 138 12.70 -2.05 11.11
C ASP A 138 12.23 -2.11 9.63
N THR A 139 13.20 -2.06 8.70
CA THR A 139 12.93 -1.99 7.25
C THR A 139 12.85 -3.37 6.66
N CYS A 140 11.71 -3.68 6.08
CA CYS A 140 11.43 -4.93 5.38
C CYS A 140 11.43 -4.70 3.88
N PHE A 141 12.15 -5.54 3.15
CA PHE A 141 12.06 -5.62 1.69
C PHE A 141 11.11 -6.74 1.27
N ALA A 142 10.42 -6.54 0.16
CA ALA A 142 9.54 -7.55 -0.40
C ALA A 142 9.47 -7.46 -1.92
N GLU A 143 9.28 -8.61 -2.57
CA GLU A 143 8.95 -8.71 -3.99
C GLU A 143 7.44 -8.65 -4.18
N VAL A 144 6.97 -7.80 -5.10
CA VAL A 144 5.56 -7.76 -5.50
C VAL A 144 5.28 -8.92 -6.43
N VAL A 145 4.41 -9.84 -6.00
CA VAL A 145 4.08 -11.07 -6.74
C VAL A 145 2.71 -11.02 -7.41
N SER A 146 1.85 -10.11 -6.98
CA SER A 146 0.53 -9.87 -7.55
C SER A 146 0.10 -8.44 -7.27
N ALA A 147 -0.62 -7.79 -8.19
CA ALA A 147 -1.12 -6.44 -8.01
C ALA A 147 -2.40 -6.21 -8.81
N ALA A 148 -3.29 -5.38 -8.29
CA ALA A 148 -4.42 -4.83 -9.03
C ALA A 148 -4.72 -3.39 -8.58
N ALA A 149 -5.40 -2.65 -9.43
CA ALA A 149 -5.81 -1.28 -9.16
C ALA A 149 -7.22 -1.01 -9.69
N ASP A 150 -7.88 -0.02 -9.11
CA ASP A 150 -9.17 0.47 -9.57
C ASP A 150 -8.99 1.10 -10.95
N SER A 151 -9.62 0.49 -11.96
CA SER A 151 -9.52 0.90 -13.36
C SER A 151 -10.09 2.30 -13.66
N ARG A 152 -10.83 2.88 -12.71
CA ARG A 152 -11.33 4.27 -12.80
C ARG A 152 -10.24 5.31 -12.59
N VAL A 153 -9.11 4.93 -11.95
CA VAL A 153 -8.02 5.85 -11.59
C VAL A 153 -6.63 5.34 -12.01
N PHE A 154 -6.51 4.09 -12.43
CA PHE A 154 -5.24 3.53 -12.88
C PHE A 154 -5.42 2.64 -14.11
N ALA A 155 -4.82 3.02 -15.22
CA ALA A 155 -4.88 2.26 -16.47
C ALA A 155 -3.56 2.36 -17.24
N ASN A 156 -3.18 1.30 -17.94
CA ASN A 156 -1.95 1.25 -18.76
C ASN A 156 -0.68 1.64 -18.01
N GLY A 157 -0.63 1.32 -16.71
CA GLY A 157 0.50 1.66 -15.86
C GLY A 157 0.56 3.13 -15.42
N HIS A 158 -0.50 3.91 -15.56
CA HIS A 158 -0.55 5.32 -15.19
C HIS A 158 -1.74 5.66 -14.32
N TRP A 159 -1.55 6.57 -13.36
CA TRP A 159 -2.63 7.22 -12.63
C TRP A 159 -3.33 8.24 -13.52
N THR A 160 -4.67 8.22 -13.48
CA THR A 160 -5.54 9.15 -14.20
C THR A 160 -6.35 9.96 -13.19
N LEU A 161 -5.64 10.84 -12.45
CA LEU A 161 -6.22 11.68 -11.40
C LEU A 161 -6.71 12.99 -12.01
N ASN A 162 -8.02 13.19 -12.10
CA ASN A 162 -8.69 14.35 -12.69
C ASN A 162 -9.95 14.72 -11.89
N ASP A 163 -10.63 15.81 -12.23
CA ASP A 163 -11.83 16.29 -11.53
C ASP A 163 -12.98 15.27 -11.52
N GLY A 164 -13.12 14.46 -12.58
CA GLY A 164 -14.16 13.45 -12.70
C GLY A 164 -14.04 12.30 -11.69
N ASN A 165 -12.87 12.13 -11.06
CA ASN A 165 -12.62 11.12 -10.02
C ASN A 165 -12.04 11.72 -8.73
N ALA A 166 -12.41 12.95 -8.39
CA ALA A 166 -11.89 13.70 -7.23
C ALA A 166 -12.05 12.99 -5.88
N THR A 167 -13.02 12.08 -5.73
CA THR A 167 -13.21 11.27 -4.52
C THR A 167 -12.30 10.05 -4.44
N LEU A 168 -11.63 9.70 -5.54
CA LEU A 168 -10.71 8.57 -5.66
C LEU A 168 -9.26 9.08 -5.65
N ARG A 169 -8.87 9.73 -4.53
CA ARG A 169 -7.51 10.24 -4.28
C ARG A 169 -6.84 9.43 -3.19
N SER A 170 -5.57 9.09 -3.39
CA SER A 170 -4.74 8.56 -2.30
C SER A 170 -4.54 9.62 -1.21
N ILE A 171 -4.18 9.19 -0.03
CA ILE A 171 -3.98 10.05 1.13
C ILE A 171 -2.53 9.99 1.62
N HIS A 172 -2.04 11.11 2.15
CA HIS A 172 -0.70 11.26 2.71
C HIS A 172 -0.81 11.73 4.15
N HIS A 173 -0.27 10.96 5.09
CA HIS A 173 -0.33 11.31 6.51
C HIS A 173 0.68 12.42 6.84
N LEU A 174 0.20 13.50 7.45
CA LEU A 174 0.99 14.68 7.84
C LEU A 174 1.35 14.70 9.34
N GLY A 175 0.89 13.71 10.09
CA GLY A 175 1.04 13.64 11.55
C GLY A 175 -0.23 13.99 12.30
N GLY A 176 -0.40 13.47 13.53
CA GLY A 176 -1.50 13.83 14.42
C GLY A 176 -2.91 13.55 13.89
N GLY A 177 -3.08 12.62 12.97
CA GLY A 177 -4.37 12.35 12.34
C GLY A 177 -4.72 13.29 11.18
N LEU A 178 -3.79 14.18 10.78
CA LEU A 178 -3.96 15.05 9.63
C LEU A 178 -3.49 14.34 8.35
N PHE A 179 -4.28 14.45 7.28
CA PHE A 179 -3.97 13.87 5.96
C PHE A 179 -4.14 14.91 4.86
N ALA A 180 -3.32 14.79 3.82
CA ALA A 180 -3.47 15.50 2.56
C ALA A 180 -3.90 14.51 1.46
N PRO A 181 -5.02 14.71 0.77
CA PRO A 181 -5.33 13.97 -0.46
C PRO A 181 -4.36 14.35 -1.58
N ALA A 182 -4.03 13.39 -2.45
CA ALA A 182 -3.29 13.69 -3.68
C ALA A 182 -4.09 14.68 -4.56
N GLY A 183 -3.39 15.62 -5.18
CA GLY A 183 -3.98 16.57 -6.12
C GLY A 183 -4.20 15.96 -7.51
N GLU A 184 -4.46 16.81 -8.50
CA GLU A 184 -4.56 16.44 -9.90
C GLU A 184 -3.19 16.08 -10.49
N ALA A 185 -3.21 15.21 -11.49
CA ALA A 185 -2.01 14.92 -12.27
C ALA A 185 -1.71 16.08 -13.23
N VAL A 186 -0.48 16.61 -13.18
CA VAL A 186 -0.03 17.69 -14.03
C VAL A 186 1.14 17.19 -14.88
N GLN A 187 1.05 17.40 -16.20
CA GLN A 187 2.12 17.03 -17.13
C GLN A 187 3.25 18.07 -17.10
N ALA A 188 4.46 17.62 -16.77
CA ALA A 188 5.65 18.46 -16.90
C ALA A 188 5.97 18.75 -18.38
N ARG A 189 6.45 19.97 -18.65
CA ARG A 189 6.92 20.35 -19.99
C ARG A 189 8.44 20.14 -20.09
N PRO A 190 8.96 19.59 -21.20
CA PRO A 190 10.39 19.52 -21.44
C PRO A 190 11.00 20.92 -21.44
N LEU A 191 12.14 21.10 -20.79
CA LEU A 191 12.94 22.32 -20.95
C LEU A 191 13.68 22.25 -22.27
N PRO A 192 13.84 23.39 -22.98
CA PRO A 192 14.70 23.44 -24.19
C PRO A 192 16.14 23.09 -23.78
N PRO A 193 16.89 22.38 -24.64
CA PRO A 193 18.31 22.10 -24.38
C PRO A 193 19.06 23.39 -24.13
N THR A 194 19.82 23.47 -23.05
CA THR A 194 20.74 24.58 -22.81
C THR A 194 21.78 24.59 -23.95
N ARG A 195 21.92 25.72 -24.68
CA ARG A 195 23.00 25.85 -25.64
C ARG A 195 24.34 25.71 -24.89
N PRO A 196 25.26 24.85 -25.34
CA PRO A 196 26.61 24.89 -24.80
C PRO A 196 27.18 26.29 -25.04
N GLY A 197 27.64 26.96 -23.99
CA GLY A 197 28.36 28.24 -24.05
C GLY A 197 29.73 28.06 -24.65
#